data_7745ab762812f0ca4261189850224eae
#
_entry.id   7745ab762812f0ca4261189850224eae
#
_cell.length_a   1.000
_cell.length_b   1.000
_cell.length_c   1.000
_cell.angle_alpha   90.00
_cell.angle_beta   90.00
_cell.angle_gamma   90.00
#
_symmetry.space_group_name_H-M   'P 1'
#
loop_
_entity.id
_entity.type
_entity.pdbx_description
1 polymer ?
#
loop_
_entity_poly.entity_id
_entity_poly.type
_entity_poly.pdbx_seq_one_letter_code
_entity_poly.pdbx_strand_id
1 'polypeptide(L)'
;MHNDTLSRVNAIREWLAQHNIDALLIPHEDEYLGEYVPAHNERLHWLTGFTGSAGAAVITQDKAAIFVDGRYTVQVTKQVPSDLFEYRHLIEEPALDWIQDNLTANASVAIDPRMHSSAWLDMAQAKLAGKLELNILSSNPIDALWHDRPAPVVSDVRLMPTEAVGQSSESKRKEIAQLVTKAGADSAVITALDSICWLLNVRGLDVSRLPVLLSHAILHADSSVEYFLDPARLPAEFAAHVGTGVTVHHPEALQSRLEAMSGKKVLLDPAISNAWFKLVLQNADASVIAAADPCLMPKAAKNEVEIAGMKACHIRDGVAMSKFLCWLDAEVAAGNLHDEATLADRLEAFRKEDPTLMDLSFDTISAAGGNAAMCHYNHENQPEPGKLELNTLYLVDSGGQYLDGTTDITRTIAIGQPSAEMIKQFTLALKGHIGVARVRFPKGTRGYQIDTLARQHLWAEGYDYDHGTGHGVGHFLSVHEGPASISKKQIDVPLTEGMVLSNEPGYYRADAFGIRIENLELVVETPTNGDFPVLSFESLTRCPIDKRNINVDMLTRPELAWLNDYHQKVWEQISPLVDGEVKEWLREATLPLAHS
;
A
#
# COMPACT_ATOMS: atom_id res chain seq x y z
N MET A 1 12.84 25.61 4.81
CA MET A 1 11.63 25.11 4.08
C MET A 1 10.94 26.17 3.23
N HIS A 2 10.31 27.21 3.79
CA HIS A 2 9.57 28.21 2.96
C HIS A 2 10.43 28.86 1.86
N ASN A 3 11.61 29.37 2.19
CA ASN A 3 12.50 29.99 1.21
C ASN A 3 12.99 29.01 0.13
N ASP A 4 13.20 27.76 0.48
CA ASP A 4 13.62 26.73 -0.48
C ASP A 4 12.47 26.38 -1.44
N THR A 5 11.25 26.24 -0.92
CA THR A 5 10.04 26.01 -1.72
C THR A 5 9.79 27.16 -2.69
N LEU A 6 9.89 28.41 -2.22
CA LEU A 6 9.76 29.59 -3.07
C LEU A 6 10.82 29.61 -4.19
N SER A 7 12.07 29.29 -3.85
CA SER A 7 13.16 29.23 -4.83
C SER A 7 12.92 28.17 -5.89
N ARG A 8 12.44 26.97 -5.50
CA ARG A 8 12.10 25.87 -6.41
C ARG A 8 10.93 26.20 -7.31
N VAL A 9 9.87 26.79 -6.78
CA VAL A 9 8.71 27.27 -7.57
C VAL A 9 9.17 28.30 -8.61
N ASN A 10 10.01 29.25 -8.22
CA ASN A 10 10.54 30.26 -9.15
C ASN A 10 11.41 29.64 -10.23
N ALA A 11 12.26 28.66 -9.90
CA ALA A 11 13.07 27.93 -10.87
C ALA A 11 12.20 27.19 -11.92
N ILE A 12 11.09 26.59 -11.49
CA ILE A 12 10.11 25.98 -12.42
C ILE A 12 9.45 27.06 -13.30
N ARG A 13 9.08 28.21 -12.75
CA ARG A 13 8.51 29.33 -13.53
C ARG A 13 9.48 29.87 -14.57
N GLU A 14 10.75 30.00 -14.23
CA GLU A 14 11.79 30.37 -15.17
C GLU A 14 11.92 29.33 -16.30
N TRP A 15 11.91 28.05 -15.97
CA TRP A 15 11.94 26.97 -16.93
C TRP A 15 10.69 27.01 -17.85
N LEU A 16 9.49 27.21 -17.31
CA LEU A 16 8.25 27.37 -18.07
C LEU A 16 8.37 28.53 -19.09
N ALA A 17 8.85 29.68 -18.64
CA ALA A 17 9.03 30.86 -19.51
C ALA A 17 10.03 30.60 -20.64
N GLN A 18 11.16 29.93 -20.34
CA GLN A 18 12.21 29.61 -21.34
C GLN A 18 11.70 28.62 -22.40
N HIS A 19 10.74 27.76 -22.07
CA HIS A 19 10.23 26.72 -22.98
C HIS A 19 8.87 27.10 -23.60
N ASN A 20 8.34 28.29 -23.32
CA ASN A 20 7.00 28.75 -23.75
C ASN A 20 5.89 27.77 -23.34
N ILE A 21 5.94 27.31 -22.09
CA ILE A 21 4.97 26.41 -21.47
C ILE A 21 4.23 27.19 -20.38
N ASP A 22 2.89 27.03 -20.30
CA ASP A 22 2.05 27.79 -19.38
C ASP A 22 1.88 27.10 -18.03
N ALA A 23 1.93 25.76 -17.99
CA ALA A 23 1.83 24.99 -16.75
C ALA A 23 2.63 23.69 -16.79
N LEU A 24 3.09 23.26 -15.62
CA LEU A 24 3.67 21.94 -15.37
C LEU A 24 2.87 21.21 -14.31
N LEU A 25 2.45 19.99 -14.61
CA LEU A 25 1.81 19.07 -13.67
C LEU A 25 2.84 18.06 -13.15
N ILE A 26 2.98 17.97 -11.83
CA ILE A 26 3.91 17.09 -11.13
C ILE A 26 3.11 16.19 -10.19
N PRO A 27 2.95 14.90 -10.47
CA PRO A 27 2.31 13.95 -9.57
C PRO A 27 3.28 13.46 -8.49
N HIS A 28 2.74 12.74 -7.50
CA HIS A 28 3.51 12.03 -6.48
C HIS A 28 4.32 10.87 -7.07
N GLU A 29 3.74 10.17 -8.01
CA GLU A 29 4.27 8.96 -8.61
C GLU A 29 5.63 9.21 -9.31
N ASP A 30 6.46 8.18 -9.31
CA ASP A 30 7.71 8.11 -10.06
C ASP A 30 7.54 7.29 -11.36
N GLU A 31 8.66 6.96 -12.00
CA GLU A 31 8.71 6.18 -13.25
C GLU A 31 8.12 4.78 -13.11
N TYR A 32 8.01 4.26 -11.89
CA TYR A 32 7.47 2.95 -11.57
C TYR A 32 6.03 3.00 -11.11
N LEU A 33 5.44 4.20 -11.01
CA LEU A 33 4.09 4.46 -10.49
C LEU A 33 3.85 3.85 -9.10
N GLY A 34 4.91 3.82 -8.27
CA GLY A 34 4.87 3.26 -6.93
C GLY A 34 4.14 4.18 -5.94
N GLU A 35 3.45 3.58 -4.97
CA GLU A 35 2.93 4.30 -3.80
C GLU A 35 4.08 4.75 -2.88
N TYR A 36 5.06 3.88 -2.69
CA TYR A 36 6.31 4.17 -1.99
C TYR A 36 7.36 4.57 -3.01
N VAL A 37 7.78 5.83 -2.94
CA VAL A 37 8.73 6.41 -3.90
C VAL A 37 10.10 6.53 -3.21
N PRO A 38 11.19 6.03 -3.84
CA PRO A 38 12.53 6.24 -3.31
C PRO A 38 12.87 7.74 -3.20
N ALA A 39 13.64 8.12 -2.19
CA ALA A 39 14.03 9.52 -1.97
C ALA A 39 14.64 10.19 -3.21
N HIS A 40 15.36 9.41 -4.04
CA HIS A 40 15.88 9.87 -5.33
C HIS A 40 14.79 10.33 -6.31
N ASN A 41 13.57 9.78 -6.22
CA ASN A 41 12.46 10.02 -7.16
C ASN A 41 11.35 10.91 -6.58
N GLU A 42 11.46 11.37 -5.34
CA GLU A 42 10.43 12.17 -4.65
C GLU A 42 10.37 13.63 -5.15
N ARG A 43 10.01 13.82 -6.40
CA ARG A 43 9.96 15.12 -7.07
C ARG A 43 8.90 16.06 -6.48
N LEU A 44 7.72 15.53 -6.13
CA LEU A 44 6.66 16.32 -5.49
C LEU A 44 7.10 16.81 -4.11
N HIS A 45 7.74 15.94 -3.32
CA HIS A 45 8.30 16.32 -2.01
C HIS A 45 9.38 17.40 -2.16
N TRP A 46 10.32 17.22 -3.09
CA TRP A 46 11.33 18.24 -3.36
C TRP A 46 10.70 19.59 -3.67
N LEU A 47 9.70 19.63 -4.54
CA LEU A 47 9.07 20.89 -4.96
C LEU A 47 8.27 21.57 -3.83
N THR A 48 7.52 20.80 -3.06
CA THR A 48 6.47 21.33 -2.17
C THR A 48 6.75 21.16 -0.68
N GLY A 49 7.60 20.21 -0.31
CA GLY A 49 7.79 19.74 1.07
C GLY A 49 6.73 18.74 1.55
N PHE A 50 5.76 18.37 0.70
CA PHE A 50 4.70 17.43 1.05
C PHE A 50 5.21 15.99 1.05
N THR A 51 4.93 15.23 2.13
CA THR A 51 5.41 13.85 2.34
C THR A 51 4.32 12.78 2.27
N GLY A 52 3.09 13.14 1.88
CA GLY A 52 2.01 12.15 1.75
C GLY A 52 2.21 11.22 0.55
N SER A 53 1.63 10.02 0.61
CA SER A 53 1.77 8.97 -0.42
C SER A 53 0.84 9.12 -1.62
N ALA A 54 0.09 10.21 -1.72
CA ALA A 54 -0.74 10.54 -2.87
C ALA A 54 -0.90 12.05 -2.99
N GLY A 55 -0.76 12.59 -4.19
CA GLY A 55 -0.92 14.01 -4.44
C GLY A 55 -0.38 14.44 -5.80
N ALA A 56 -0.60 15.71 -6.13
CA ALA A 56 -0.04 16.33 -7.32
C ALA A 56 0.13 17.84 -7.09
N ALA A 57 1.05 18.46 -7.80
CA ALA A 57 1.15 19.92 -7.87
C ALA A 57 1.02 20.42 -9.30
N VAL A 58 0.46 21.60 -9.46
CA VAL A 58 0.45 22.36 -10.72
C VAL A 58 1.12 23.70 -10.50
N ILE A 59 2.09 24.02 -11.32
CA ILE A 59 2.77 25.31 -11.32
C ILE A 59 2.46 26.02 -12.62
N THR A 60 1.97 27.26 -12.53
CA THR A 60 1.84 28.20 -13.65
C THR A 60 2.78 29.38 -13.45
N GLN A 61 2.79 30.34 -14.38
CA GLN A 61 3.62 31.55 -14.25
C GLN A 61 3.28 32.38 -13.00
N ASP A 62 2.02 32.39 -12.57
CA ASP A 62 1.51 33.25 -11.50
C ASP A 62 0.85 32.49 -10.35
N LYS A 63 0.46 31.24 -10.54
CA LYS A 63 -0.23 30.41 -9.53
C LYS A 63 0.50 29.10 -9.26
N ALA A 64 0.19 28.50 -8.12
CA ALA A 64 0.56 27.14 -7.80
C ALA A 64 -0.56 26.50 -6.96
N ALA A 65 -0.85 25.23 -7.22
CA ALA A 65 -1.80 24.45 -6.46
C ALA A 65 -1.24 23.09 -6.10
N ILE A 66 -1.58 22.59 -4.91
CA ILE A 66 -1.31 21.21 -4.49
C ILE A 66 -2.62 20.50 -4.24
N PHE A 67 -2.72 19.29 -4.75
CA PHE A 67 -3.89 18.41 -4.71
C PHE A 67 -3.59 17.22 -3.81
N VAL A 68 -4.37 17.02 -2.77
CA VAL A 68 -4.24 15.89 -1.84
C VAL A 68 -5.59 15.23 -1.62
N ASP A 69 -5.62 13.95 -1.29
CA ASP A 69 -6.87 13.26 -0.95
C ASP A 69 -7.26 13.45 0.53
N GLY A 70 -8.40 12.91 0.94
CA GLY A 70 -8.97 13.09 2.26
C GLY A 70 -8.07 12.67 3.43
N ARG A 71 -7.08 11.80 3.18
CA ARG A 71 -6.10 11.34 4.18
C ARG A 71 -5.12 12.44 4.60
N TYR A 72 -4.87 13.42 3.74
CA TYR A 72 -3.79 14.41 3.87
C TYR A 72 -4.25 15.86 3.97
N THR A 73 -5.54 16.13 4.09
CA THR A 73 -6.10 17.49 4.15
C THR A 73 -5.57 18.31 5.33
N VAL A 74 -5.26 17.67 6.45
CA VAL A 74 -4.63 18.33 7.61
C VAL A 74 -3.12 18.43 7.44
N GLN A 75 -2.48 17.36 6.95
CA GLN A 75 -1.02 17.30 6.81
C GLN A 75 -0.50 18.37 5.84
N VAL A 76 -1.17 18.58 4.71
CA VAL A 76 -0.76 19.56 3.71
C VAL A 76 -0.66 20.98 4.29
N THR A 77 -1.56 21.36 5.19
CA THR A 77 -1.56 22.69 5.82
C THR A 77 -0.37 22.93 6.74
N LYS A 78 0.24 21.85 7.23
CA LYS A 78 1.42 21.91 8.11
C LYS A 78 2.74 21.86 7.36
N GLN A 79 2.75 21.29 6.15
CA GLN A 79 3.97 21.01 5.39
C GLN A 79 4.17 21.97 4.21
N VAL A 80 3.10 22.44 3.57
CA VAL A 80 3.17 23.22 2.35
C VAL A 80 2.77 24.68 2.64
N PRO A 81 3.58 25.67 2.21
CA PRO A 81 3.27 27.08 2.45
C PRO A 81 1.98 27.54 1.75
N SER A 82 0.99 28.02 2.53
CA SER A 82 -0.32 28.45 2.03
C SER A 82 -0.30 29.78 1.25
N ASP A 83 0.75 30.55 1.37
CA ASP A 83 0.99 31.76 0.60
C ASP A 83 1.61 31.48 -0.78
N LEU A 84 2.10 30.26 -1.02
CA LEU A 84 2.65 29.82 -2.29
C LEU A 84 1.70 28.89 -3.06
N PHE A 85 0.94 28.04 -2.35
CA PHE A 85 0.09 27.02 -2.95
C PHE A 85 -1.37 27.16 -2.51
N GLU A 86 -2.28 27.02 -3.46
CA GLU A 86 -3.69 26.72 -3.19
C GLU A 86 -3.80 25.23 -2.78
N TYR A 87 -4.54 24.93 -1.71
CA TYR A 87 -4.83 23.53 -1.34
C TYR A 87 -6.12 23.08 -2.01
N ARG A 88 -6.07 21.96 -2.72
CA ARG A 88 -7.19 21.38 -3.47
C ARG A 88 -7.37 19.91 -3.16
N HIS A 89 -8.57 19.39 -3.37
CA HIS A 89 -8.87 17.99 -3.18
C HIS A 89 -8.61 17.18 -4.47
N LEU A 90 -7.76 16.15 -4.37
CA LEU A 90 -7.28 15.39 -5.53
C LEU A 90 -8.41 14.73 -6.35
N ILE A 91 -9.49 14.31 -5.67
CA ILE A 91 -10.61 13.56 -6.29
C ILE A 91 -11.77 14.50 -6.63
N GLU A 92 -12.15 15.39 -5.70
CA GLU A 92 -13.32 16.28 -5.87
C GLU A 92 -13.01 17.49 -6.75
N GLU A 93 -11.75 17.93 -6.78
CA GLU A 93 -11.25 19.06 -7.58
C GLU A 93 -10.04 18.61 -8.41
N PRO A 94 -10.21 17.72 -9.41
CA PRO A 94 -9.07 17.13 -10.15
C PRO A 94 -8.16 18.20 -10.77
N ALA A 95 -6.85 17.95 -10.78
CA ALA A 95 -5.85 18.89 -11.27
C ALA A 95 -6.14 19.38 -12.71
N LEU A 96 -6.66 18.52 -13.58
CA LEU A 96 -7.00 18.91 -14.96
C LEU A 96 -8.18 19.88 -15.02
N ASP A 97 -9.13 19.82 -14.09
CA ASP A 97 -10.24 20.79 -14.02
C ASP A 97 -9.71 22.16 -13.56
N TRP A 98 -8.89 22.17 -12.51
CA TRP A 98 -8.24 23.39 -12.05
C TRP A 98 -7.38 24.04 -13.15
N ILE A 99 -6.65 23.24 -13.93
CA ILE A 99 -5.85 23.70 -15.06
C ILE A 99 -6.75 24.37 -16.12
N GLN A 100 -7.88 23.76 -16.48
CA GLN A 100 -8.83 24.33 -17.44
C GLN A 100 -9.45 25.64 -16.95
N ASP A 101 -9.70 25.76 -15.65
CA ASP A 101 -10.32 26.95 -15.05
C ASP A 101 -9.34 28.12 -14.88
N ASN A 102 -8.03 27.83 -14.83
CA ASN A 102 -7.00 28.81 -14.54
C ASN A 102 -6.12 29.21 -15.75
N LEU A 103 -6.21 28.47 -16.86
CA LEU A 103 -5.46 28.81 -18.08
C LEU A 103 -6.36 29.30 -19.20
N THR A 104 -5.77 30.14 -20.06
CA THR A 104 -6.44 30.61 -21.27
C THR A 104 -6.53 29.50 -22.33
N ALA A 105 -7.48 29.64 -23.26
CA ALA A 105 -7.62 28.70 -24.37
C ALA A 105 -6.31 28.57 -25.16
N ASN A 106 -5.99 27.33 -25.56
CA ASN A 106 -4.75 26.94 -26.27
C ASN A 106 -3.46 27.11 -25.45
N ALA A 107 -3.53 27.31 -24.15
CA ALA A 107 -2.36 27.31 -23.30
C ALA A 107 -1.72 25.90 -23.27
N SER A 108 -0.39 25.85 -23.12
CA SER A 108 0.40 24.64 -23.14
C SER A 108 0.62 24.09 -21.73
N VAL A 109 0.25 22.82 -21.52
CA VAL A 109 0.43 22.09 -20.26
C VAL A 109 1.46 20.99 -20.45
N ALA A 110 2.54 21.03 -19.70
CA ALA A 110 3.59 20.02 -19.76
C ALA A 110 3.36 18.88 -18.73
N ILE A 111 3.65 17.67 -19.17
CA ILE A 111 3.71 16.47 -18.34
C ILE A 111 4.93 15.60 -18.68
N ASP A 112 5.46 14.90 -17.69
CA ASP A 112 6.39 13.80 -17.95
C ASP A 112 5.58 12.50 -18.10
N PRO A 113 5.59 11.84 -19.26
CA PRO A 113 4.80 10.64 -19.51
C PRO A 113 5.24 9.44 -18.67
N ARG A 114 6.41 9.50 -18.05
CA ARG A 114 6.89 8.44 -17.14
C ARG A 114 6.22 8.49 -15.78
N MET A 115 5.63 9.65 -15.40
CA MET A 115 5.00 9.87 -14.08
C MET A 115 3.49 9.64 -14.10
N HIS A 116 2.90 9.29 -15.23
CA HIS A 116 1.45 9.12 -15.38
C HIS A 116 1.16 7.78 -16.04
N SER A 117 0.08 7.11 -15.61
CA SER A 117 -0.37 5.89 -16.28
C SER A 117 -0.81 6.15 -17.72
N SER A 118 -0.76 5.14 -18.57
CA SER A 118 -1.24 5.28 -19.94
C SER A 118 -2.75 5.54 -20.02
N ALA A 119 -3.54 5.00 -19.09
CA ALA A 119 -4.96 5.32 -18.96
C ALA A 119 -5.20 6.79 -18.58
N TRP A 120 -4.38 7.33 -17.69
CA TRP A 120 -4.46 8.75 -17.32
C TRP A 120 -4.12 9.64 -18.52
N LEU A 121 -3.08 9.30 -19.30
CA LEU A 121 -2.73 10.07 -20.50
C LEU A 121 -3.88 10.10 -21.51
N ASP A 122 -4.52 8.98 -21.79
CA ASP A 122 -5.68 8.91 -22.70
C ASP A 122 -6.82 9.80 -22.22
N MET A 123 -7.12 9.74 -20.93
CA MET A 123 -8.15 10.59 -20.30
C MET A 123 -7.77 12.07 -20.38
N ALA A 124 -6.52 12.43 -20.08
CA ALA A 124 -6.04 13.80 -20.12
C ALA A 124 -6.10 14.37 -21.55
N GLN A 125 -5.64 13.61 -22.54
CA GLN A 125 -5.72 14.00 -23.95
C GLN A 125 -7.17 14.25 -24.39
N ALA A 126 -8.10 13.34 -24.05
CA ALA A 126 -9.51 13.50 -24.39
C ALA A 126 -10.14 14.72 -23.69
N LYS A 127 -9.81 14.95 -22.42
CA LYS A 127 -10.35 16.06 -21.63
C LYS A 127 -9.87 17.43 -22.09
N LEU A 128 -8.61 17.53 -22.50
CA LEU A 128 -7.97 18.79 -22.91
C LEU A 128 -8.14 19.09 -24.42
N ALA A 129 -8.57 18.11 -25.22
CA ALA A 129 -8.70 18.24 -26.67
C ALA A 129 -9.54 19.47 -27.08
N GLY A 130 -8.96 20.30 -27.95
CA GLY A 130 -9.61 21.53 -28.43
C GLY A 130 -9.73 22.67 -27.42
N LYS A 131 -9.15 22.53 -26.24
CA LYS A 131 -9.14 23.53 -25.18
C LYS A 131 -7.73 23.98 -24.81
N LEU A 132 -6.86 23.04 -24.51
CA LEU A 132 -5.47 23.24 -24.11
C LEU A 132 -4.56 22.29 -24.89
N GLU A 133 -3.29 22.65 -25.01
CA GLU A 133 -2.26 21.81 -25.65
C GLU A 133 -1.53 21.00 -24.58
N LEU A 134 -1.56 19.66 -24.71
CA LEU A 134 -0.80 18.77 -23.84
C LEU A 134 0.60 18.55 -24.42
N ASN A 135 1.60 19.08 -23.74
CA ASN A 135 3.01 18.94 -24.11
C ASN A 135 3.64 17.78 -23.37
N ILE A 136 4.01 16.74 -24.09
CA ILE A 136 4.64 15.52 -23.56
C ILE A 136 6.15 15.71 -23.56
N LEU A 137 6.73 15.78 -22.36
CA LEU A 137 8.16 16.02 -22.17
C LEU A 137 9.00 14.78 -22.43
N SER A 138 10.19 14.98 -23.01
CA SER A 138 11.20 13.91 -23.16
C SER A 138 12.03 13.70 -21.89
N SER A 139 12.11 14.70 -21.01
CA SER A 139 12.81 14.68 -19.73
C SER A 139 12.09 15.50 -18.69
N ASN A 140 12.23 15.13 -17.41
CA ASN A 140 11.62 15.86 -16.31
C ASN A 140 12.45 17.11 -15.97
N PRO A 141 11.84 18.31 -15.96
CA PRO A 141 12.58 19.54 -15.64
C PRO A 141 13.11 19.57 -14.20
N ILE A 142 12.42 18.92 -13.27
CA ILE A 142 12.87 18.84 -11.87
C ILE A 142 14.23 18.13 -11.78
N ASP A 143 14.46 17.10 -12.57
CA ASP A 143 15.73 16.34 -12.54
C ASP A 143 16.93 17.22 -12.88
N ALA A 144 16.77 18.22 -13.73
CA ALA A 144 17.80 19.20 -14.05
C ALA A 144 17.97 20.29 -12.98
N LEU A 145 16.91 20.60 -12.23
CA LEU A 145 16.89 21.66 -11.22
C LEU A 145 17.24 21.16 -9.81
N TRP A 146 17.16 19.87 -9.58
CA TRP A 146 17.42 19.24 -8.28
C TRP A 146 18.90 18.91 -8.09
N HIS A 147 19.69 19.91 -7.75
CA HIS A 147 21.16 19.78 -7.70
C HIS A 147 21.67 18.92 -6.54
N ASP A 148 20.94 18.88 -5.42
CA ASP A 148 21.23 18.08 -4.24
C ASP A 148 20.41 16.78 -4.16
N ARG A 149 20.02 16.24 -5.33
CA ARG A 149 19.23 15.03 -5.44
C ARG A 149 19.93 13.86 -4.75
N PRO A 150 19.25 13.13 -3.83
CA PRO A 150 19.83 11.96 -3.17
C PRO A 150 20.31 10.93 -4.20
N ALA A 151 21.37 10.19 -3.90
CA ALA A 151 21.78 9.06 -4.73
C ALA A 151 20.70 7.96 -4.71
N PRO A 152 20.49 7.24 -5.83
CA PRO A 152 19.57 6.11 -5.84
C PRO A 152 20.08 5.01 -4.91
N VAL A 153 19.16 4.37 -4.19
CA VAL A 153 19.48 3.19 -3.39
C VAL A 153 19.63 2.00 -4.34
N VAL A 154 20.72 1.27 -4.20
CA VAL A 154 21.01 0.04 -4.94
C VAL A 154 21.24 -1.06 -3.92
N SER A 155 20.29 -1.97 -3.79
CA SER A 155 20.36 -3.09 -2.85
C SER A 155 20.89 -4.35 -3.51
N ASP A 156 21.32 -5.32 -2.68
CA ASP A 156 21.65 -6.66 -3.14
C ASP A 156 20.38 -7.40 -3.61
N VAL A 157 20.54 -8.23 -4.62
CA VAL A 157 19.48 -9.11 -5.12
C VAL A 157 19.44 -10.37 -4.26
N ARG A 158 18.30 -10.59 -3.60
CA ARG A 158 18.01 -11.83 -2.86
C ARG A 158 17.27 -12.80 -3.77
N LEU A 159 17.77 -14.03 -3.85
CA LEU A 159 17.09 -15.12 -4.53
C LEU A 159 16.14 -15.81 -3.54
N MET A 160 14.88 -15.99 -3.93
CA MET A 160 13.89 -16.71 -3.13
C MET A 160 13.85 -18.16 -3.59
N PRO A 161 14.27 -19.13 -2.75
CA PRO A 161 14.27 -20.53 -3.13
C PRO A 161 12.84 -21.06 -3.32
N THR A 162 12.67 -22.06 -4.18
CA THR A 162 11.35 -22.64 -4.49
C THR A 162 10.63 -23.13 -3.24
N GLU A 163 11.37 -23.64 -2.26
CA GLU A 163 10.83 -24.10 -0.97
C GLU A 163 10.19 -22.98 -0.15
N ALA A 164 10.59 -21.74 -0.36
CA ALA A 164 10.03 -20.58 0.33
C ALA A 164 8.84 -19.95 -0.42
N VAL A 165 8.73 -20.15 -1.74
CA VAL A 165 7.71 -19.52 -2.59
C VAL A 165 6.80 -20.53 -3.30
N GLY A 166 7.08 -21.83 -3.20
CA GLY A 166 6.22 -22.92 -3.65
C GLY A 166 6.22 -23.19 -5.16
N GLN A 167 6.82 -22.32 -5.98
CA GLN A 167 6.84 -22.46 -7.43
C GLN A 167 8.11 -21.84 -8.02
N SER A 168 8.77 -22.52 -8.94
CA SER A 168 9.96 -22.01 -9.61
C SER A 168 9.62 -20.86 -10.57
N SER A 169 10.59 -19.98 -10.83
CA SER A 169 10.43 -18.90 -11.83
C SER A 169 10.09 -19.45 -13.21
N GLU A 170 10.73 -20.54 -13.64
CA GLU A 170 10.44 -21.16 -14.93
C GLU A 170 8.99 -21.63 -15.03
N SER A 171 8.44 -22.26 -13.98
CA SER A 171 7.03 -22.67 -13.94
C SER A 171 6.09 -21.48 -13.99
N LYS A 172 6.35 -20.42 -13.20
CA LYS A 172 5.57 -19.18 -13.21
C LYS A 172 5.55 -18.54 -14.61
N ARG A 173 6.71 -18.40 -15.24
CA ARG A 173 6.84 -17.81 -16.59
C ARG A 173 6.04 -18.57 -17.63
N LYS A 174 6.05 -19.91 -17.59
CA LYS A 174 5.25 -20.75 -18.50
C LYS A 174 3.75 -20.54 -18.29
N GLU A 175 3.30 -20.45 -17.05
CA GLU A 175 1.90 -20.19 -16.72
C GLU A 175 1.46 -18.78 -17.20
N ILE A 176 2.26 -17.76 -16.90
CA ILE A 176 1.93 -16.39 -17.28
C ILE A 176 1.98 -16.18 -18.79
N ALA A 177 2.94 -16.82 -19.50
CA ALA A 177 3.01 -16.79 -20.95
C ALA A 177 1.75 -17.35 -21.64
N GLN A 178 1.09 -18.35 -21.03
CA GLN A 178 -0.22 -18.84 -21.52
C GLN A 178 -1.31 -17.77 -21.40
N LEU A 179 -1.29 -16.96 -20.33
CA LEU A 179 -2.23 -15.83 -20.18
C LEU A 179 -1.95 -14.74 -21.21
N VAL A 180 -0.69 -14.45 -21.50
CA VAL A 180 -0.29 -13.50 -22.57
C VAL A 180 -0.82 -13.98 -23.92
N THR A 181 -0.61 -15.25 -24.26
CA THR A 181 -1.13 -15.87 -25.49
C THR A 181 -2.66 -15.84 -25.56
N LYS A 182 -3.32 -16.15 -24.44
CA LYS A 182 -4.79 -16.12 -24.35
C LYS A 182 -5.36 -14.71 -24.57
N ALA A 183 -4.62 -13.67 -24.15
CA ALA A 183 -4.97 -12.28 -24.41
C ALA A 183 -4.73 -11.87 -25.89
N GLY A 184 -4.17 -12.75 -26.72
CA GLY A 184 -3.86 -12.48 -28.12
C GLY A 184 -2.59 -11.67 -28.32
N ALA A 185 -1.69 -11.63 -27.35
CA ALA A 185 -0.45 -10.90 -27.38
C ALA A 185 0.75 -11.82 -27.70
N ASP A 186 1.78 -11.25 -28.34
CA ASP A 186 3.09 -11.90 -28.56
C ASP A 186 4.00 -11.73 -27.36
N SER A 187 3.79 -10.67 -26.58
CA SER A 187 4.59 -10.33 -25.41
C SER A 187 3.77 -9.47 -24.45
N ALA A 188 4.21 -9.40 -23.19
CA ALA A 188 3.72 -8.47 -22.18
C ALA A 188 4.86 -7.65 -21.60
N VAL A 189 4.71 -6.35 -21.49
CA VAL A 189 5.59 -5.49 -20.70
C VAL A 189 5.10 -5.49 -19.26
N ILE A 190 5.91 -6.01 -18.35
CA ILE A 190 5.62 -6.06 -16.92
C ILE A 190 6.34 -4.90 -16.25
N THR A 191 5.57 -3.99 -15.67
CA THR A 191 6.09 -2.75 -15.06
C THR A 191 5.93 -2.71 -13.55
N ALA A 192 4.97 -3.48 -12.99
CA ALA A 192 4.81 -3.57 -11.54
C ALA A 192 6.00 -4.30 -10.92
N LEU A 193 6.70 -3.62 -10.01
CA LEU A 193 7.94 -4.11 -9.39
C LEU A 193 7.72 -5.42 -8.62
N ASP A 194 6.61 -5.54 -7.92
CA ASP A 194 6.24 -6.73 -7.18
C ASP A 194 5.86 -7.91 -8.11
N SER A 195 5.24 -7.64 -9.25
CA SER A 195 4.98 -8.65 -10.29
C SER A 195 6.27 -9.23 -10.86
N ILE A 196 7.24 -8.36 -11.17
CA ILE A 196 8.56 -8.79 -11.68
C ILE A 196 9.30 -9.63 -10.63
N CYS A 197 9.34 -9.14 -9.39
CA CYS A 197 10.00 -9.84 -8.29
C CYS A 197 9.33 -11.19 -7.99
N TRP A 198 8.00 -11.26 -8.05
CA TRP A 198 7.26 -12.51 -7.92
C TRP A 198 7.55 -13.48 -9.07
N LEU A 199 7.55 -12.99 -10.31
CA LEU A 199 7.76 -13.80 -11.51
C LEU A 199 9.16 -14.46 -11.54
N LEU A 200 10.19 -13.70 -11.14
CA LEU A 200 11.57 -14.15 -11.16
C LEU A 200 12.05 -14.73 -9.82
N ASN A 201 11.20 -14.75 -8.79
CA ASN A 201 11.54 -15.17 -7.43
C ASN A 201 12.76 -14.42 -6.87
N VAL A 202 12.76 -13.12 -7.00
CA VAL A 202 13.81 -12.23 -6.49
C VAL A 202 13.22 -11.19 -5.55
N ARG A 203 14.02 -10.67 -4.65
CA ARG A 203 13.69 -9.56 -3.76
C ARG A 203 14.86 -8.60 -3.67
N GLY A 204 14.61 -7.38 -3.25
CA GLY A 204 15.62 -6.37 -2.96
C GLY A 204 15.09 -5.36 -1.95
N LEU A 205 15.79 -4.25 -1.77
CA LEU A 205 15.41 -3.15 -0.89
C LEU A 205 15.70 -1.80 -1.57
N ASP A 206 15.46 -1.70 -2.87
CA ASP A 206 15.65 -0.45 -3.62
C ASP A 206 14.64 0.62 -3.20
N VAL A 207 13.51 0.18 -2.67
CA VAL A 207 12.48 1.02 -2.09
C VAL A 207 12.36 0.68 -0.61
N SER A 208 12.36 1.68 0.27
CA SER A 208 12.20 1.47 1.71
C SER A 208 10.89 0.75 2.01
N ARG A 209 10.91 -0.21 2.91
CA ARG A 209 9.76 -1.02 3.35
C ARG A 209 9.18 -1.97 2.30
N LEU A 210 9.62 -1.88 1.06
CA LEU A 210 9.11 -2.67 -0.06
C LEU A 210 10.23 -3.57 -0.60
N PRO A 211 10.10 -4.91 -0.50
CA PRO A 211 11.18 -5.83 -0.86
C PRO A 211 11.26 -6.08 -2.37
N VAL A 212 11.46 -5.02 -3.14
CA VAL A 212 11.51 -5.04 -4.61
C VAL A 212 12.81 -4.45 -5.15
N LEU A 213 13.04 -4.71 -6.43
CA LEU A 213 14.13 -4.17 -7.22
C LEU A 213 13.54 -3.22 -8.28
N LEU A 214 14.11 -2.03 -8.41
CA LEU A 214 13.75 -1.09 -9.48
C LEU A 214 14.20 -1.68 -10.82
N SER A 215 13.26 -2.23 -11.58
CA SER A 215 13.54 -2.98 -12.80
C SER A 215 12.31 -3.02 -13.71
N HIS A 216 12.51 -3.54 -14.93
CA HIS A 216 11.44 -3.83 -15.88
C HIS A 216 11.63 -5.21 -16.47
N ALA A 217 10.56 -5.79 -17.01
CA ALA A 217 10.64 -7.08 -17.70
C ALA A 217 9.72 -7.10 -18.92
N ILE A 218 10.13 -7.83 -19.95
CA ILE A 218 9.31 -8.19 -21.09
C ILE A 218 9.18 -9.70 -21.10
N LEU A 219 7.96 -10.20 -20.91
CA LEU A 219 7.67 -11.63 -20.98
C LEU A 219 7.09 -11.96 -22.37
N HIS A 220 7.72 -12.89 -23.07
CA HIS A 220 7.27 -13.35 -24.38
C HIS A 220 6.33 -14.56 -24.29
N ALA A 221 5.54 -14.76 -25.33
CA ALA A 221 4.59 -15.88 -25.42
C ALA A 221 5.26 -17.26 -25.36
N ASP A 222 6.53 -17.37 -25.67
CA ASP A 222 7.35 -18.59 -25.54
C ASP A 222 7.92 -18.81 -24.11
N SER A 223 7.50 -17.99 -23.16
CA SER A 223 7.96 -17.96 -21.76
C SER A 223 9.38 -17.42 -21.52
N SER A 224 10.06 -16.93 -22.55
CA SER A 224 11.32 -16.22 -22.38
C SER A 224 11.08 -14.82 -21.78
N VAL A 225 12.07 -14.30 -21.04
CA VAL A 225 12.00 -12.98 -20.40
C VAL A 225 13.25 -12.18 -20.73
N GLU A 226 13.05 -10.93 -21.09
CA GLU A 226 14.08 -9.90 -21.07
C GLU A 226 13.95 -9.12 -19.75
N TYR A 227 14.99 -9.18 -18.92
CA TYR A 227 15.02 -8.57 -17.61
C TYR A 227 15.99 -7.38 -17.60
N PHE A 228 15.49 -6.20 -17.24
CA PHE A 228 16.26 -4.95 -17.28
C PHE A 228 16.66 -4.54 -15.86
N LEU A 229 17.86 -4.96 -15.49
CA LEU A 229 18.54 -4.66 -14.23
C LEU A 229 20.04 -4.67 -14.52
N ASP A 230 20.82 -3.83 -13.82
CA ASP A 230 22.27 -3.87 -13.95
C ASP A 230 22.80 -5.30 -13.64
N PRO A 231 23.39 -6.00 -14.64
CA PRO A 231 23.88 -7.36 -14.46
C PRO A 231 24.91 -7.51 -13.34
N ALA A 232 25.62 -6.45 -12.99
CA ALA A 232 26.60 -6.46 -11.90
C ALA A 232 25.97 -6.67 -10.51
N ARG A 233 24.66 -6.45 -10.39
CA ARG A 233 23.91 -6.65 -9.13
C ARG A 233 23.52 -8.11 -8.89
N LEU A 234 23.56 -8.95 -9.93
CA LEU A 234 23.06 -10.31 -9.86
C LEU A 234 24.09 -11.25 -9.22
N PRO A 235 23.65 -12.08 -8.25
CA PRO A 235 24.52 -13.13 -7.71
C PRO A 235 24.82 -14.20 -8.76
N ALA A 236 25.94 -14.91 -8.61
CA ALA A 236 26.40 -15.91 -9.57
C ALA A 236 25.36 -17.03 -9.81
N GLU A 237 24.54 -17.33 -8.81
CA GLU A 237 23.51 -18.36 -8.85
C GLU A 237 22.24 -17.94 -9.59
N PHE A 238 22.11 -16.67 -9.99
CA PHE A 238 20.89 -16.14 -10.60
C PHE A 238 20.44 -16.93 -11.83
N ALA A 239 21.36 -17.23 -12.76
CA ALA A 239 21.03 -17.96 -13.98
C ALA A 239 20.48 -19.38 -13.70
N ALA A 240 21.06 -20.08 -12.73
CA ALA A 240 20.55 -21.37 -12.30
C ALA A 240 19.21 -21.26 -11.57
N HIS A 241 19.02 -20.20 -10.80
CA HIS A 241 17.81 -19.92 -10.03
C HIS A 241 16.58 -19.66 -10.93
N VAL A 242 16.72 -18.82 -11.93
CA VAL A 242 15.60 -18.50 -12.84
C VAL A 242 15.38 -19.55 -13.92
N GLY A 243 16.37 -20.40 -14.17
CA GLY A 243 16.35 -21.40 -15.25
C GLY A 243 16.59 -20.78 -16.63
N THR A 244 16.34 -21.58 -17.67
CA THR A 244 16.57 -21.15 -19.06
C THR A 244 15.57 -20.10 -19.53
N GLY A 245 15.96 -19.28 -20.50
CA GLY A 245 15.07 -18.32 -21.18
C GLY A 245 14.97 -16.95 -20.52
N VAL A 246 15.83 -16.61 -19.55
CA VAL A 246 15.94 -15.24 -19.02
C VAL A 246 17.22 -14.59 -19.56
N THR A 247 17.07 -13.48 -20.25
CA THR A 247 18.18 -12.65 -20.73
C THR A 247 18.19 -11.34 -19.94
N VAL A 248 19.32 -11.03 -19.32
CA VAL A 248 19.48 -9.81 -18.54
C VAL A 248 20.11 -8.72 -19.40
N HIS A 249 19.54 -7.55 -19.36
CA HIS A 249 20.02 -6.35 -20.06
C HIS A 249 20.28 -5.23 -19.05
N HIS A 250 21.22 -4.34 -19.38
CA HIS A 250 21.32 -3.06 -18.69
C HIS A 250 20.03 -2.25 -18.88
N PRO A 251 19.60 -1.45 -17.89
CA PRO A 251 18.35 -0.67 -17.96
C PRO A 251 18.25 0.23 -19.20
N GLU A 252 19.37 0.77 -19.66
CA GLU A 252 19.45 1.65 -20.84
C GLU A 252 19.04 0.94 -22.15
N ALA A 253 19.08 -0.38 -22.18
CA ALA A 253 18.67 -1.15 -23.35
C ALA A 253 17.12 -1.22 -23.50
N LEU A 254 16.35 -0.85 -22.48
CA LEU A 254 14.90 -0.99 -22.47
C LEU A 254 14.24 -0.33 -23.69
N GLN A 255 14.56 0.93 -23.96
CA GLN A 255 13.97 1.65 -25.09
C GLN A 255 14.23 0.96 -26.43
N SER A 256 15.47 0.58 -26.73
CA SER A 256 15.81 -0.10 -27.99
C SER A 256 15.14 -1.47 -28.12
N ARG A 257 14.91 -2.17 -27.01
CA ARG A 257 14.19 -3.46 -27.02
C ARG A 257 12.69 -3.27 -27.28
N LEU A 258 12.08 -2.21 -26.74
CA LEU A 258 10.68 -1.85 -27.06
C LEU A 258 10.54 -1.40 -28.53
N GLU A 259 11.47 -0.60 -29.02
CA GLU A 259 11.50 -0.16 -30.43
C GLU A 259 11.65 -1.34 -31.42
N ALA A 260 12.30 -2.41 -31.00
CA ALA A 260 12.43 -3.64 -31.81
C ALA A 260 11.13 -4.47 -31.90
N MET A 261 10.05 -4.07 -31.24
CA MET A 261 8.76 -4.78 -31.23
C MET A 261 7.83 -4.38 -32.39
N SER A 262 8.34 -3.76 -33.46
CA SER A 262 7.56 -3.40 -34.63
C SER A 262 6.75 -4.59 -35.15
N GLY A 263 5.46 -4.35 -35.44
CA GLY A 263 4.51 -5.37 -35.94
C GLY A 263 4.07 -6.43 -34.92
N LYS A 264 4.55 -6.36 -33.67
CA LYS A 264 4.15 -7.25 -32.56
C LYS A 264 2.92 -6.73 -31.82
N LYS A 265 2.17 -7.65 -31.23
CA LYS A 265 1.06 -7.36 -30.31
C LYS A 265 1.61 -7.43 -28.89
N VAL A 266 1.62 -6.30 -28.18
CA VAL A 266 2.23 -6.17 -26.87
C VAL A 266 1.19 -5.82 -25.82
N LEU A 267 1.00 -6.69 -24.84
CA LEU A 267 0.13 -6.44 -23.69
C LEU A 267 0.78 -5.42 -22.76
N LEU A 268 0.03 -4.40 -22.41
CA LEU A 268 0.43 -3.36 -21.46
C LEU A 268 -0.76 -3.03 -20.57
N ASP A 269 -0.58 -3.09 -19.26
CA ASP A 269 -1.62 -2.71 -18.32
C ASP A 269 -1.77 -1.18 -18.27
N PRO A 270 -2.91 -0.62 -18.71
CA PRO A 270 -3.07 0.83 -18.81
C PRO A 270 -3.15 1.53 -17.46
N ALA A 271 -3.48 0.82 -16.38
CA ALA A 271 -3.66 1.40 -15.06
C ALA A 271 -2.34 1.54 -14.28
N ILE A 272 -1.40 0.61 -14.49
CA ILE A 272 -0.16 0.50 -13.69
C ILE A 272 1.13 0.67 -14.50
N SER A 273 1.03 0.81 -15.83
CA SER A 273 2.18 1.10 -16.68
C SER A 273 2.19 2.58 -17.05
N ASN A 274 3.34 3.21 -16.92
CA ASN A 274 3.44 4.61 -17.28
C ASN A 274 3.27 4.83 -18.80
N ALA A 275 2.85 6.03 -19.17
CA ALA A 275 2.47 6.36 -20.53
C ALA A 275 3.63 6.31 -21.54
N TRP A 276 4.86 6.46 -21.08
CA TRP A 276 6.05 6.38 -21.93
C TRP A 276 6.14 5.04 -22.65
N PHE A 277 5.83 3.91 -21.98
CA PHE A 277 5.83 2.60 -22.62
C PHE A 277 4.89 2.53 -23.82
N LYS A 278 3.65 3.01 -23.63
CA LYS A 278 2.66 3.05 -24.70
C LYS A 278 3.14 3.90 -25.89
N LEU A 279 3.68 5.08 -25.62
CA LEU A 279 4.18 5.99 -26.66
C LEU A 279 5.34 5.39 -27.45
N VAL A 280 6.31 4.77 -26.77
CA VAL A 280 7.46 4.12 -27.45
C VAL A 280 6.97 2.96 -28.32
N LEU A 281 6.11 2.08 -27.82
CA LEU A 281 5.56 0.96 -28.57
C LEU A 281 4.77 1.41 -29.81
N GLN A 282 3.90 2.42 -29.65
CA GLN A 282 3.12 2.97 -30.75
C GLN A 282 4.02 3.63 -31.81
N ASN A 283 5.03 4.38 -31.40
CA ASN A 283 6.00 5.01 -32.32
C ASN A 283 6.84 3.96 -33.07
N ALA A 284 6.98 2.76 -32.53
CA ALA A 284 7.65 1.62 -33.16
C ALA A 284 6.71 0.76 -34.03
N ASP A 285 5.48 1.18 -34.29
CA ASP A 285 4.45 0.41 -35.00
C ASP A 285 4.10 -0.93 -34.34
N ALA A 286 4.22 -1.05 -33.02
CA ALA A 286 3.70 -2.15 -32.26
C ALA A 286 2.22 -1.92 -31.93
N SER A 287 1.43 -3.01 -31.90
CA SER A 287 0.03 -2.97 -31.47
C SER A 287 -0.08 -3.17 -29.97
N VAL A 288 -0.48 -2.14 -29.23
CA VAL A 288 -0.68 -2.23 -27.77
C VAL A 288 -2.04 -2.86 -27.46
N ILE A 289 -2.03 -3.97 -26.73
CA ILE A 289 -3.21 -4.60 -26.15
C ILE A 289 -3.37 -4.11 -24.72
N ALA A 290 -4.40 -3.29 -24.47
CA ALA A 290 -4.73 -2.80 -23.14
C ALA A 290 -5.42 -3.92 -22.33
N ALA A 291 -4.70 -4.51 -21.40
CA ALA A 291 -5.20 -5.56 -20.50
C ALA A 291 -4.40 -5.53 -19.19
N ALA A 292 -5.00 -6.06 -18.12
CA ALA A 292 -4.35 -6.15 -16.82
C ALA A 292 -3.04 -6.95 -16.88
N ASP A 293 -2.07 -6.56 -16.06
CA ASP A 293 -0.83 -7.32 -15.85
C ASP A 293 -1.18 -8.79 -15.55
N PRO A 294 -0.71 -9.75 -16.37
CA PRO A 294 -1.09 -11.15 -16.23
C PRO A 294 -0.55 -11.79 -14.93
N CYS A 295 0.38 -11.17 -14.23
CA CYS A 295 0.89 -11.66 -12.96
C CYS A 295 -0.04 -11.33 -11.77
N LEU A 296 -0.91 -10.32 -11.87
CA LEU A 296 -1.67 -9.79 -10.72
C LEU A 296 -2.50 -10.86 -10.02
N MET A 297 -3.34 -11.59 -10.75
CA MET A 297 -4.24 -12.59 -10.15
C MET A 297 -3.47 -13.82 -9.63
N PRO A 298 -2.54 -14.44 -10.38
CA PRO A 298 -1.74 -15.55 -9.86
C PRO A 298 -0.89 -15.19 -8.64
N LYS A 299 -0.35 -13.95 -8.60
CA LYS A 299 0.40 -13.46 -7.44
C LYS A 299 -0.51 -13.21 -6.23
N ALA A 300 -1.69 -12.66 -6.43
CA ALA A 300 -2.65 -12.37 -5.36
C ALA A 300 -3.20 -13.66 -4.72
N ALA A 301 -3.47 -14.69 -5.49
CA ALA A 301 -3.91 -16.00 -5.02
C ALA A 301 -2.71 -16.85 -4.60
N LYS A 302 -2.32 -16.77 -3.33
CA LYS A 302 -1.16 -17.46 -2.77
C LYS A 302 -1.32 -18.97 -2.86
N ASN A 303 -0.23 -19.67 -3.19
CA ASN A 303 -0.16 -21.13 -3.15
C ASN A 303 -0.03 -21.64 -1.71
N GLU A 304 -0.07 -22.96 -1.52
CA GLU A 304 -0.03 -23.59 -0.19
C GLU A 304 1.24 -23.26 0.61
N VAL A 305 2.39 -23.14 -0.05
CA VAL A 305 3.66 -22.77 0.60
C VAL A 305 3.66 -21.33 1.07
N GLU A 306 3.21 -20.41 0.21
CA GLU A 306 3.06 -19.00 0.54
C GLU A 306 2.04 -18.81 1.68
N ILE A 307 0.92 -19.52 1.66
CA ILE A 307 -0.08 -19.51 2.73
C ILE A 307 0.51 -20.01 4.05
N ALA A 308 1.27 -21.12 4.02
CA ALA A 308 1.93 -21.63 5.23
C ALA A 308 2.92 -20.61 5.80
N GLY A 309 3.69 -19.94 4.96
CA GLY A 309 4.58 -18.84 5.35
C GLY A 309 3.84 -17.67 5.96
N MET A 310 2.75 -17.22 5.34
CA MET A 310 1.89 -16.14 5.87
C MET A 310 1.34 -16.51 7.25
N LYS A 311 0.85 -17.72 7.45
CA LYS A 311 0.39 -18.20 8.76
C LYS A 311 1.50 -18.19 9.81
N ALA A 312 2.69 -18.68 9.44
CA ALA A 312 3.83 -18.77 10.34
C ALA A 312 4.35 -17.38 10.76
N CYS A 313 4.51 -16.45 9.82
CA CYS A 313 5.00 -15.11 10.15
C CYS A 313 4.00 -14.33 11.03
N HIS A 314 2.70 -14.52 10.85
CA HIS A 314 1.69 -13.89 11.72
C HIS A 314 1.69 -14.41 13.16
N ILE A 315 2.09 -15.65 13.38
CA ILE A 315 2.31 -16.19 14.74
C ILE A 315 3.54 -15.52 15.37
N ARG A 316 4.66 -15.43 14.66
CA ARG A 316 5.87 -14.76 15.16
C ARG A 316 5.65 -13.26 15.39
N ASP A 317 4.97 -12.59 14.47
CA ASP A 317 4.58 -11.18 14.64
C ASP A 317 3.63 -10.99 15.84
N GLY A 318 2.73 -11.93 16.06
CA GLY A 318 1.84 -11.96 17.23
C GLY A 318 2.59 -12.07 18.56
N VAL A 319 3.73 -12.78 18.59
CA VAL A 319 4.63 -12.79 19.74
C VAL A 319 5.21 -11.40 19.99
N ALA A 320 5.73 -10.74 18.97
CA ALA A 320 6.28 -9.39 19.09
C ALA A 320 5.22 -8.38 19.56
N MET A 321 4.02 -8.43 18.99
CA MET A 321 2.88 -7.59 19.40
C MET A 321 2.47 -7.85 20.85
N SER A 322 2.41 -9.11 21.28
CA SER A 322 2.06 -9.46 22.65
C SER A 322 3.09 -8.96 23.66
N LYS A 323 4.38 -9.07 23.34
CA LYS A 323 5.47 -8.49 24.15
C LYS A 323 5.34 -6.97 24.27
N PHE A 324 5.08 -6.31 23.15
CA PHE A 324 4.89 -4.87 23.11
C PHE A 324 3.70 -4.42 23.95
N LEU A 325 2.54 -5.04 23.78
CA LEU A 325 1.32 -4.67 24.52
C LEU A 325 1.46 -4.94 26.03
N CYS A 326 2.09 -6.05 26.42
CA CYS A 326 2.42 -6.34 27.82
C CYS A 326 3.34 -5.26 28.41
N TRP A 327 4.42 -4.91 27.71
CA TRP A 327 5.33 -3.86 28.11
C TRP A 327 4.62 -2.50 28.23
N LEU A 328 3.81 -2.13 27.23
CA LEU A 328 3.05 -0.89 27.24
C LEU A 328 2.12 -0.77 28.46
N ASP A 329 1.37 -1.82 28.75
CA ASP A 329 0.47 -1.83 29.92
C ASP A 329 1.25 -1.70 31.24
N ALA A 330 2.41 -2.35 31.35
CA ALA A 330 3.28 -2.23 32.54
C ALA A 330 3.85 -0.81 32.69
N GLU A 331 4.30 -0.19 31.61
CA GLU A 331 4.81 1.18 31.61
C GLU A 331 3.73 2.20 32.00
N VAL A 332 2.53 2.07 31.43
CA VAL A 332 1.42 2.95 31.77
C VAL A 332 1.00 2.77 33.24
N ALA A 333 0.97 1.54 33.74
CA ALA A 333 0.68 1.26 35.15
C ALA A 333 1.75 1.83 36.11
N ALA A 334 3.00 1.89 35.67
CA ALA A 334 4.10 2.53 36.39
C ALA A 334 4.11 4.07 36.27
N GLY A 335 3.23 4.65 35.47
CA GLY A 335 3.17 6.10 35.22
C GLY A 335 4.15 6.61 34.17
N ASN A 336 4.79 5.71 33.42
CA ASN A 336 5.70 6.05 32.33
C ASN A 336 4.91 6.26 31.04
N LEU A 337 4.55 7.49 30.74
CA LEU A 337 3.83 7.85 29.52
C LEU A 337 4.85 8.24 28.43
N HIS A 338 5.18 7.28 27.57
CA HIS A 338 6.16 7.45 26.50
C HIS A 338 5.61 8.28 25.33
N ASP A 339 6.52 8.82 24.53
CA ASP A 339 6.20 9.45 23.25
C ASP A 339 6.03 8.40 22.13
N GLU A 340 5.44 8.83 21.02
CA GLU A 340 5.11 7.99 19.87
C GLU A 340 6.34 7.35 19.22
N ALA A 341 7.47 8.04 19.16
CA ALA A 341 8.72 7.51 18.61
C ALA A 341 9.27 6.37 19.48
N THR A 342 9.34 6.58 20.79
CA THR A 342 9.77 5.55 21.75
C THR A 342 8.91 4.29 21.66
N LEU A 343 7.57 4.45 21.48
CA LEU A 343 6.65 3.34 21.32
C LEU A 343 6.88 2.57 20.01
N ALA A 344 7.07 3.29 18.89
CA ALA A 344 7.37 2.69 17.60
C ALA A 344 8.69 1.92 17.62
N ASP A 345 9.76 2.52 18.17
CA ASP A 345 11.08 1.90 18.30
C ASP A 345 11.03 0.63 19.16
N ARG A 346 10.23 0.67 20.23
CA ARG A 346 10.10 -0.48 21.12
C ARG A 346 9.41 -1.65 20.42
N LEU A 347 8.36 -1.39 19.66
CA LEU A 347 7.68 -2.43 18.88
C LEU A 347 8.62 -3.01 17.83
N GLU A 348 9.36 -2.19 17.11
CA GLU A 348 10.34 -2.64 16.13
C GLU A 348 11.43 -3.49 16.78
N ALA A 349 11.90 -3.12 17.97
CA ALA A 349 12.87 -3.90 18.72
C ALA A 349 12.37 -5.31 19.05
N PHE A 350 11.10 -5.47 19.43
CA PHE A 350 10.51 -6.80 19.64
C PHE A 350 10.38 -7.60 18.35
N ARG A 351 10.06 -6.97 17.22
CA ARG A 351 10.04 -7.65 15.91
C ARG A 351 11.44 -8.12 15.49
N LYS A 352 12.48 -7.32 15.76
CA LYS A 352 13.89 -7.65 15.45
C LYS A 352 14.44 -8.85 16.23
N GLU A 353 13.74 -9.35 17.23
CA GLU A 353 14.09 -10.61 17.88
C GLU A 353 13.87 -11.84 16.96
N ASP A 354 13.04 -11.71 15.92
CA ASP A 354 12.86 -12.72 14.89
C ASP A 354 13.95 -12.56 13.79
N PRO A 355 14.82 -13.56 13.60
CA PRO A 355 15.89 -13.48 12.61
C PRO A 355 15.40 -13.49 11.15
N THR A 356 14.13 -13.82 10.91
CA THR A 356 13.52 -13.79 9.57
C THR A 356 12.93 -12.44 9.19
N LEU A 357 12.91 -11.48 10.12
CA LEU A 357 12.51 -10.11 9.83
C LEU A 357 13.57 -9.42 8.96
N MET A 358 13.16 -8.92 7.82
CA MET A 358 14.03 -8.22 6.88
C MET A 358 13.90 -6.69 6.98
N ASP A 359 12.69 -6.19 7.18
CA ASP A 359 12.36 -4.78 7.36
C ASP A 359 10.96 -4.66 7.99
N LEU A 360 10.53 -3.46 8.30
CA LEU A 360 9.10 -3.18 8.49
C LEU A 360 8.38 -3.23 7.13
N SER A 361 7.07 -3.49 7.13
CA SER A 361 6.27 -3.49 5.89
C SER A 361 5.81 -2.09 5.47
N PHE A 362 5.83 -1.14 6.42
CA PHE A 362 5.62 0.30 6.24
C PHE A 362 6.10 1.03 7.50
N ASP A 363 6.19 2.35 7.43
CA ASP A 363 6.55 3.16 8.60
C ASP A 363 5.45 3.08 9.65
N THR A 364 5.81 2.69 10.87
CA THR A 364 4.85 2.50 11.96
C THR A 364 4.04 3.76 12.23
N ILE A 365 2.72 3.65 12.17
CA ILE A 365 1.80 4.66 12.66
C ILE A 365 1.66 4.46 14.16
N SER A 366 2.27 5.35 14.94
CA SER A 366 2.22 5.39 16.39
C SER A 366 1.56 6.70 16.78
N ALA A 367 0.29 6.66 17.19
CA ALA A 367 -0.55 7.84 17.30
C ALA A 367 -1.24 7.93 18.66
N ALA A 368 -0.86 8.91 19.47
CA ALA A 368 -1.41 9.18 20.78
C ALA A 368 -2.59 10.15 20.71
N GLY A 369 -3.72 9.80 21.33
CA GLY A 369 -4.87 10.68 21.44
C GLY A 369 -5.36 11.25 20.12
N GLY A 370 -5.39 12.57 20.00
CA GLY A 370 -5.88 13.29 18.81
C GLY A 370 -5.08 13.06 17.54
N ASN A 371 -3.79 12.68 17.64
CA ASN A 371 -2.97 12.34 16.47
C ASN A 371 -3.52 11.15 15.71
N ALA A 372 -4.19 10.22 16.38
CA ALA A 372 -4.82 9.06 15.78
C ALA A 372 -6.03 9.41 14.87
N ALA A 373 -6.52 10.63 14.92
CA ALA A 373 -7.55 11.11 14.00
C ALA A 373 -7.05 11.30 12.56
N MET A 374 -5.74 11.34 12.36
CA MET A 374 -5.12 11.31 11.04
C MET A 374 -4.78 9.86 10.68
N CYS A 375 -5.49 9.30 9.68
CA CYS A 375 -5.40 7.86 9.33
C CYS A 375 -3.98 7.41 9.00
N HIS A 376 -3.17 8.27 8.34
CA HIS A 376 -1.79 8.03 7.95
C HIS A 376 -0.84 8.97 8.70
N TYR A 377 -1.06 9.11 10.03
CA TYR A 377 -0.19 9.90 10.88
C TYR A 377 1.23 9.32 10.88
N ASN A 378 2.22 10.21 10.78
CA ASN A 378 3.62 9.85 10.98
C ASN A 378 4.25 10.83 11.97
N HIS A 379 4.71 10.30 13.11
CA HIS A 379 5.34 11.07 14.16
C HIS A 379 6.67 11.71 13.73
N GLU A 380 7.37 11.14 12.76
CA GLU A 380 8.61 11.68 12.20
C GLU A 380 8.40 13.00 11.42
N ASN A 381 7.19 13.22 10.93
CA ASN A 381 6.80 14.45 10.24
C ASN A 381 6.40 15.59 11.21
N GLN A 382 6.46 15.36 12.51
CA GLN A 382 6.13 16.34 13.54
C GLN A 382 7.41 16.97 14.11
N PRO A 383 7.37 18.25 14.55
CA PRO A 383 8.51 18.87 15.24
C PRO A 383 8.92 18.11 16.52
N GLU A 384 7.94 17.59 17.23
CA GLU A 384 8.09 16.70 18.39
C GLU A 384 7.03 15.62 18.31
N PRO A 385 7.38 14.32 18.55
CA PRO A 385 6.40 13.25 18.65
C PRO A 385 5.37 13.53 19.74
N GLY A 386 4.12 13.12 19.51
CA GLY A 386 3.07 13.16 20.53
C GLY A 386 3.43 12.26 21.72
N LYS A 387 2.80 12.49 22.86
CA LYS A 387 3.02 11.75 24.08
C LYS A 387 1.75 11.09 24.57
N LEU A 388 1.86 9.91 25.14
CA LEU A 388 0.71 9.26 25.79
C LEU A 388 0.14 10.15 26.88
N GLU A 389 -1.18 10.18 26.97
CA GLU A 389 -1.93 10.81 28.04
C GLU A 389 -2.90 9.78 28.64
N LEU A 390 -3.26 9.96 29.93
CA LEU A 390 -4.25 9.10 30.56
C LEU A 390 -5.68 9.41 30.08
N ASN A 391 -6.53 8.40 30.11
CA ASN A 391 -7.95 8.49 29.81
C ASN A 391 -8.25 8.79 28.32
N THR A 392 -7.39 8.31 27.45
CA THR A 392 -7.56 8.38 26.00
C THR A 392 -7.16 7.06 25.33
N LEU A 393 -7.05 7.07 24.01
CA LEU A 393 -6.68 5.93 23.19
C LEU A 393 -5.29 6.14 22.57
N TYR A 394 -4.56 5.05 22.37
CA TYR A 394 -3.36 4.97 21.56
C TYR A 394 -3.61 4.01 20.39
N LEU A 395 -3.35 4.47 19.18
CA LEU A 395 -3.46 3.67 17.98
C LEU A 395 -2.05 3.33 17.46
N VAL A 396 -1.78 2.04 17.28
CA VAL A 396 -0.57 1.56 16.63
C VAL A 396 -0.93 0.71 15.45
N ASP A 397 -0.44 1.11 14.28
CA ASP A 397 -0.59 0.41 13.00
C ASP A 397 0.80 0.13 12.44
N SER A 398 1.09 -1.15 12.21
CA SER A 398 2.46 -1.59 11.91
C SER A 398 2.49 -2.97 11.29
N GLY A 399 3.61 -3.31 10.71
CA GLY A 399 3.82 -4.64 10.16
C GLY A 399 5.29 -4.93 9.86
N GLY A 400 5.58 -6.17 9.51
CA GLY A 400 6.91 -6.64 9.18
C GLY A 400 6.97 -7.34 7.83
N GLN A 401 8.11 -7.17 7.16
CA GLN A 401 8.53 -7.97 6.02
C GLN A 401 9.37 -9.13 6.53
N TYR A 402 8.79 -10.32 6.52
CA TYR A 402 9.47 -11.57 6.87
C TYR A 402 9.83 -12.33 5.61
N LEU A 403 10.86 -13.20 5.67
CA LEU A 403 11.26 -14.02 4.51
C LEU A 403 10.13 -14.91 3.97
N ASP A 404 9.15 -15.23 4.79
CA ASP A 404 8.02 -16.11 4.49
C ASP A 404 6.67 -15.40 4.51
N GLY A 405 6.62 -14.06 4.56
CA GLY A 405 5.38 -13.32 4.47
C GLY A 405 5.48 -11.86 4.86
N THR A 406 4.37 -11.16 4.75
CA THR A 406 4.20 -9.75 5.09
C THR A 406 3.06 -9.61 6.09
N THR A 407 3.25 -8.84 7.17
CA THR A 407 2.21 -8.58 8.16
C THR A 407 1.76 -7.13 8.13
N ASP A 408 0.53 -6.92 8.56
CA ASP A 408 -0.13 -5.65 8.70
C ASP A 408 -1.16 -5.75 9.83
N ILE A 409 -1.04 -4.92 10.85
CA ILE A 409 -1.90 -4.98 12.04
C ILE A 409 -2.11 -3.61 12.63
N THR A 410 -3.37 -3.29 12.93
CA THR A 410 -3.70 -2.15 13.79
C THR A 410 -4.35 -2.62 15.10
N ARG A 411 -3.90 -2.04 16.20
CA ARG A 411 -4.56 -2.13 17.51
C ARG A 411 -4.76 -0.74 18.08
N THR A 412 -5.94 -0.56 18.70
CA THR A 412 -6.29 0.64 19.46
C THR A 412 -6.38 0.27 20.94
N ILE A 413 -5.54 0.89 21.75
CA ILE A 413 -5.28 0.53 23.15
C ILE A 413 -5.79 1.62 24.09
N ALA A 414 -6.49 1.23 25.14
CA ALA A 414 -6.91 2.13 26.21
C ALA A 414 -5.70 2.52 27.08
N ILE A 415 -5.46 3.81 27.21
CA ILE A 415 -4.46 4.37 28.13
C ILE A 415 -5.21 4.95 29.33
N GLY A 416 -5.24 4.20 30.45
CA GLY A 416 -6.10 4.51 31.58
C GLY A 416 -7.56 4.13 31.35
N GLN A 417 -8.49 5.03 31.65
CA GLN A 417 -9.95 4.79 31.53
C GLN A 417 -10.50 5.50 30.29
N PRO A 418 -10.87 4.78 29.23
CA PRO A 418 -11.49 5.38 28.05
C PRO A 418 -12.88 5.93 28.38
N SER A 419 -13.30 6.99 27.68
CA SER A 419 -14.63 7.56 27.83
C SER A 419 -15.73 6.62 27.30
N ALA A 420 -16.96 6.83 27.73
CA ALA A 420 -18.12 6.07 27.22
C ALA A 420 -18.28 6.21 25.70
N GLU A 421 -17.91 7.37 25.14
CA GLU A 421 -17.90 7.61 23.70
C GLU A 421 -16.83 6.78 22.98
N MET A 422 -15.59 6.77 23.49
CA MET A 422 -14.51 5.95 22.94
C MET A 422 -14.90 4.46 22.91
N ILE A 423 -15.45 3.95 24.01
CA ILE A 423 -15.94 2.57 24.12
C ILE A 423 -17.06 2.30 23.10
N LYS A 424 -18.02 3.23 22.96
CA LYS A 424 -19.11 3.09 21.98
C LYS A 424 -18.56 3.00 20.56
N GLN A 425 -17.73 3.95 20.17
CA GLN A 425 -17.18 4.01 18.80
C GLN A 425 -16.27 2.82 18.49
N PHE A 426 -15.44 2.41 19.45
CA PHE A 426 -14.62 1.21 19.31
C PHE A 426 -15.49 -0.03 19.09
N THR A 427 -16.57 -0.17 19.87
CA THR A 427 -17.47 -1.33 19.74
C THR A 427 -18.20 -1.33 18.40
N LEU A 428 -18.62 -0.17 17.87
CA LEU A 428 -19.22 -0.07 16.52
C LEU A 428 -18.23 -0.48 15.42
N ALA A 429 -16.98 -0.02 15.50
CA ALA A 429 -15.92 -0.43 14.57
C ALA A 429 -15.63 -1.94 14.68
N LEU A 430 -15.56 -2.47 15.90
CA LEU A 430 -15.37 -3.90 16.16
C LEU A 430 -16.50 -4.76 15.55
N LYS A 431 -17.74 -4.32 15.67
CA LYS A 431 -18.90 -5.02 15.04
C LYS A 431 -18.74 -5.08 13.52
N GLY A 432 -18.25 -4.00 12.90
CA GLY A 432 -17.93 -3.97 11.48
C GLY A 432 -16.82 -4.94 11.12
N HIS A 433 -15.73 -4.93 11.89
CA HIS A 433 -14.62 -5.87 11.75
C HIS A 433 -15.09 -7.34 11.84
N ILE A 434 -15.87 -7.67 12.83
CA ILE A 434 -16.45 -9.01 13.03
C ILE A 434 -17.40 -9.36 11.87
N GLY A 435 -18.17 -8.39 11.37
CA GLY A 435 -19.08 -8.57 10.24
C GLY A 435 -18.35 -9.05 8.99
N VAL A 436 -17.21 -8.45 8.67
CA VAL A 436 -16.34 -8.88 7.58
C VAL A 436 -15.67 -10.22 7.89
N ALA A 437 -15.07 -10.39 9.06
CA ALA A 437 -14.35 -11.62 9.42
C ALA A 437 -15.23 -12.88 9.39
N ARG A 438 -16.53 -12.74 9.63
CA ARG A 438 -17.51 -13.86 9.69
C ARG A 438 -18.28 -14.10 8.40
N VAL A 439 -18.16 -13.21 7.42
CA VAL A 439 -18.99 -13.32 6.22
C VAL A 439 -18.68 -14.59 5.44
N ARG A 440 -19.73 -15.22 4.95
CA ARG A 440 -19.68 -16.29 3.94
C ARG A 440 -20.28 -15.75 2.66
N PHE A 441 -19.63 -15.98 1.55
CA PHE A 441 -20.04 -15.40 0.27
C PHE A 441 -19.83 -16.36 -0.90
N PRO A 442 -20.69 -16.31 -1.93
CA PRO A 442 -20.52 -17.12 -3.13
C PRO A 442 -19.22 -16.81 -3.87
N LYS A 443 -18.63 -17.80 -4.52
CA LYS A 443 -17.55 -17.56 -5.50
C LYS A 443 -18.01 -16.51 -6.53
N GLY A 444 -17.11 -15.58 -6.87
CA GLY A 444 -17.40 -14.46 -7.75
C GLY A 444 -17.83 -13.16 -7.04
N THR A 445 -17.96 -13.17 -5.73
CA THR A 445 -18.22 -11.95 -4.94
C THR A 445 -17.02 -11.01 -5.00
N ARG A 446 -17.28 -9.70 -5.15
CA ARG A 446 -16.27 -8.63 -5.16
C ARG A 446 -16.20 -7.98 -3.79
N GLY A 447 -15.03 -7.40 -3.48
CA GLY A 447 -14.80 -6.77 -2.18
C GLY A 447 -15.75 -5.60 -1.87
N TYR A 448 -16.16 -4.81 -2.88
CA TYR A 448 -17.11 -3.70 -2.68
C TYR A 448 -18.49 -4.18 -2.18
N GLN A 449 -18.88 -5.41 -2.46
CA GLN A 449 -20.13 -5.99 -1.97
C GLN A 449 -20.07 -6.32 -0.47
N ILE A 450 -18.87 -6.53 0.06
CA ILE A 450 -18.60 -6.88 1.47
C ILE A 450 -18.36 -5.63 2.31
N ASP A 451 -17.85 -4.55 1.74
CA ASP A 451 -17.48 -3.31 2.44
C ASP A 451 -18.60 -2.76 3.34
N THR A 452 -19.84 -2.86 2.88
CA THR A 452 -21.01 -2.42 3.64
C THR A 452 -21.13 -3.10 5.02
N LEU A 453 -20.68 -4.35 5.16
CA LEU A 453 -20.71 -5.08 6.43
C LEU A 453 -19.82 -4.43 7.48
N ALA A 454 -18.72 -3.82 7.07
CA ALA A 454 -17.84 -3.09 7.96
C ALA A 454 -18.42 -1.74 8.41
N ARG A 455 -19.27 -1.11 7.59
CA ARG A 455 -19.76 0.26 7.81
C ARG A 455 -21.14 0.34 8.43
N GLN A 456 -21.97 -0.69 8.25
CA GLN A 456 -23.40 -0.63 8.59
C GLN A 456 -23.71 -0.20 10.04
N HIS A 457 -22.85 -0.57 10.99
CA HIS A 457 -23.06 -0.21 12.40
C HIS A 457 -22.72 1.25 12.69
N LEU A 458 -21.71 1.80 12.00
CA LEU A 458 -21.40 3.23 12.05
C LEU A 458 -22.47 4.04 11.33
N TRP A 459 -22.90 3.61 10.14
CA TRP A 459 -23.95 4.30 9.38
C TRP A 459 -25.27 4.40 10.13
N ALA A 460 -25.65 3.35 10.87
CA ALA A 460 -26.86 3.36 11.68
C ALA A 460 -26.87 4.46 12.75
N GLU A 461 -25.69 4.92 13.17
CA GLU A 461 -25.51 6.01 14.14
C GLU A 461 -25.09 7.35 13.46
N GLY A 462 -25.05 7.39 12.13
CA GLY A 462 -24.66 8.59 11.36
C GLY A 462 -23.17 8.84 11.26
N TYR A 463 -22.33 7.79 11.42
CA TYR A 463 -20.87 7.85 11.32
C TYR A 463 -20.36 7.06 10.12
N ASP A 464 -19.16 7.37 9.68
CA ASP A 464 -18.43 6.64 8.63
C ASP A 464 -16.92 6.87 8.79
N TYR A 465 -16.12 6.24 7.92
CA TYR A 465 -14.69 6.50 7.73
C TYR A 465 -14.35 6.59 6.24
N ASP A 466 -13.32 7.38 5.88
CA ASP A 466 -13.04 7.77 4.50
C ASP A 466 -12.02 6.87 3.78
N HIS A 467 -11.37 5.95 4.48
CA HIS A 467 -10.46 4.98 3.85
C HIS A 467 -11.17 3.69 3.43
N GLY A 468 -10.49 2.84 2.67
CA GLY A 468 -10.95 1.50 2.34
C GLY A 468 -11.05 0.61 3.58
N THR A 469 -11.92 -0.38 3.56
CA THR A 469 -12.01 -1.38 4.63
C THR A 469 -10.89 -2.40 4.56
N GLY A 470 -10.30 -2.61 3.37
CA GLY A 470 -9.21 -3.55 3.20
C GLY A 470 -8.58 -3.52 1.80
N HIS A 471 -7.38 -4.02 1.75
CA HIS A 471 -6.54 -4.16 0.56
C HIS A 471 -5.88 -5.53 0.54
N GLY A 472 -5.42 -5.97 -0.63
CA GLY A 472 -4.59 -7.16 -0.73
C GLY A 472 -3.23 -6.97 -0.05
N VAL A 473 -2.61 -8.07 0.35
CA VAL A 473 -1.27 -8.12 0.96
C VAL A 473 -0.43 -9.17 0.28
N GLY A 474 0.80 -8.82 -0.07
CA GLY A 474 1.76 -9.69 -0.72
C GLY A 474 2.42 -10.70 0.22
N HIS A 475 3.15 -11.64 -0.37
CA HIS A 475 3.98 -12.60 0.33
C HIS A 475 5.44 -12.16 0.25
N PHE A 476 5.96 -11.53 1.29
CA PHE A 476 7.25 -10.85 1.29
C PHE A 476 7.38 -9.93 0.05
N LEU A 477 6.35 -9.11 -0.13
CA LEU A 477 6.19 -8.13 -1.21
C LEU A 477 5.39 -6.92 -0.70
N SER A 478 4.63 -6.27 -1.58
CA SER A 478 3.85 -5.07 -1.24
C SER A 478 2.85 -5.33 -0.12
N VAL A 479 2.88 -4.54 0.94
CA VAL A 479 1.84 -4.55 1.97
C VAL A 479 0.49 -4.16 1.36
N HIS A 480 0.48 -3.19 0.43
CA HIS A 480 -0.68 -2.85 -0.39
C HIS A 480 -0.56 -3.53 -1.76
N GLU A 481 -1.11 -4.72 -1.89
CA GLU A 481 -1.06 -5.50 -3.12
C GLU A 481 -2.42 -5.48 -3.84
N GLY A 482 -2.42 -5.03 -5.10
CA GLY A 482 -3.58 -5.23 -5.97
C GLY A 482 -3.74 -6.69 -6.44
N PRO A 483 -4.82 -7.02 -7.17
CA PRO A 483 -5.89 -6.12 -7.60
C PRO A 483 -7.11 -6.08 -6.68
N ALA A 484 -7.22 -6.99 -5.69
CA ALA A 484 -8.38 -7.09 -4.81
C ALA A 484 -8.36 -6.02 -3.71
N SER A 485 -9.55 -5.52 -3.36
CA SER A 485 -9.76 -4.63 -2.22
C SER A 485 -11.17 -4.79 -1.66
N ILE A 486 -11.36 -4.35 -0.42
CA ILE A 486 -12.69 -4.21 0.23
C ILE A 486 -12.89 -2.71 0.44
N SER A 487 -13.71 -2.07 -0.37
CA SER A 487 -13.90 -0.61 -0.32
C SER A 487 -15.20 -0.19 -1.00
N LYS A 488 -15.60 1.07 -0.82
CA LYS A 488 -16.74 1.66 -1.56
C LYS A 488 -16.50 1.71 -3.08
N LYS A 489 -15.24 1.73 -3.51
CA LYS A 489 -14.88 1.78 -4.92
C LYS A 489 -15.23 0.44 -5.59
N GLN A 490 -15.98 0.50 -6.68
CA GLN A 490 -16.34 -0.68 -7.47
C GLN A 490 -15.13 -1.16 -8.29
N ILE A 491 -14.41 -2.13 -7.74
CA ILE A 491 -13.35 -2.85 -8.43
C ILE A 491 -13.90 -4.19 -8.87
N ASP A 492 -13.93 -4.45 -10.17
CA ASP A 492 -14.49 -5.68 -10.75
C ASP A 492 -13.48 -6.83 -10.70
N VAL A 493 -13.02 -7.16 -9.49
CA VAL A 493 -12.13 -8.28 -9.22
C VAL A 493 -12.81 -9.20 -8.20
N PRO A 494 -13.09 -10.46 -8.56
CA PRO A 494 -13.66 -11.41 -7.61
C PRO A 494 -12.64 -11.79 -6.54
N LEU A 495 -13.09 -11.88 -5.30
CA LEU A 495 -12.31 -12.46 -4.22
C LEU A 495 -12.11 -13.96 -4.51
N THR A 496 -10.87 -14.39 -4.46
CA THR A 496 -10.46 -15.74 -4.87
C THR A 496 -9.70 -16.42 -3.71
N GLU A 497 -9.86 -17.73 -3.58
CA GLU A 497 -9.13 -18.54 -2.62
C GLU A 497 -7.61 -18.29 -2.68
N GLY A 498 -6.97 -18.18 -1.54
CA GLY A 498 -5.55 -17.85 -1.41
C GLY A 498 -5.23 -16.34 -1.37
N MET A 499 -6.19 -15.47 -1.65
CA MET A 499 -5.99 -14.04 -1.45
C MET A 499 -5.92 -13.71 0.04
N VAL A 500 -5.02 -12.80 0.40
CA VAL A 500 -4.89 -12.22 1.73
C VAL A 500 -5.29 -10.75 1.65
N LEU A 501 -6.25 -10.34 2.46
CA LEU A 501 -6.73 -8.96 2.51
C LEU A 501 -6.73 -8.44 3.95
N SER A 502 -6.49 -7.15 4.11
CA SER A 502 -6.74 -6.47 5.39
C SER A 502 -8.24 -6.34 5.66
N ASN A 503 -8.59 -6.26 6.93
CA ASN A 503 -9.94 -5.99 7.44
C ASN A 503 -9.78 -4.97 8.57
N GLU A 504 -9.93 -3.67 8.23
CA GLU A 504 -9.44 -2.54 9.01
C GLU A 504 -10.45 -1.38 9.16
N PRO A 505 -11.70 -1.64 9.54
CA PRO A 505 -12.64 -0.56 9.81
C PRO A 505 -12.17 0.33 10.95
N GLY A 506 -12.58 1.61 10.92
CA GLY A 506 -12.17 2.58 11.91
C GLY A 506 -13.20 3.68 12.14
N TYR A 507 -12.88 4.57 13.08
CA TYR A 507 -13.61 5.80 13.36
C TYR A 507 -12.61 6.88 13.83
N TYR A 508 -12.77 8.10 13.34
CA TYR A 508 -11.83 9.18 13.61
C TYR A 508 -12.56 10.45 14.01
N ARG A 509 -12.19 10.98 15.19
CA ARG A 509 -12.70 12.25 15.68
C ARG A 509 -11.56 13.27 15.73
N ALA A 510 -11.65 14.29 14.89
CA ALA A 510 -10.63 15.33 14.78
C ALA A 510 -10.25 15.88 16.19
N ASP A 511 -8.95 16.03 16.41
CA ASP A 511 -8.34 16.56 17.63
C ASP A 511 -8.68 15.81 18.94
N ALA A 512 -9.28 14.63 18.85
CA ALA A 512 -9.71 13.87 20.02
C ALA A 512 -9.14 12.45 20.09
N PHE A 513 -9.48 11.59 19.14
CA PHE A 513 -9.01 10.21 19.08
C PHE A 513 -9.25 9.57 17.71
N GLY A 514 -8.54 8.48 17.43
CA GLY A 514 -8.79 7.61 16.30
C GLY A 514 -8.87 6.16 16.72
N ILE A 515 -9.66 5.39 15.99
CA ILE A 515 -9.86 3.96 16.19
C ILE A 515 -9.67 3.26 14.85
N ARG A 516 -8.85 2.20 14.84
CA ARG A 516 -8.77 1.22 13.77
C ARG A 516 -8.54 -0.15 14.39
N ILE A 517 -9.22 -1.16 13.90
CA ILE A 517 -9.08 -2.55 14.33
C ILE A 517 -8.82 -3.35 13.08
N GLU A 518 -7.61 -3.92 13.00
CA GLU A 518 -7.16 -4.58 11.79
C GLU A 518 -6.58 -5.95 12.04
N ASN A 519 -7.05 -6.89 11.25
CA ASN A 519 -6.44 -8.20 11.02
C ASN A 519 -6.25 -8.42 9.52
N LEU A 520 -5.34 -9.32 9.16
CA LEU A 520 -5.29 -9.90 7.82
C LEU A 520 -6.15 -11.15 7.76
N GLU A 521 -6.88 -11.26 6.66
CA GLU A 521 -7.84 -12.34 6.39
C GLU A 521 -7.43 -13.10 5.13
N LEU A 522 -7.35 -14.43 5.25
CA LEU A 522 -7.12 -15.34 4.14
C LEU A 522 -8.47 -15.79 3.56
N VAL A 523 -8.65 -15.67 2.26
CA VAL A 523 -9.83 -16.23 1.57
C VAL A 523 -9.69 -17.74 1.44
N VAL A 524 -10.64 -18.47 2.00
CA VAL A 524 -10.67 -19.94 2.00
C VAL A 524 -12.01 -20.48 1.45
N GLU A 525 -11.96 -21.64 0.82
CA GLU A 525 -13.18 -22.38 0.49
C GLU A 525 -13.80 -22.95 1.77
N THR A 526 -15.12 -22.85 1.87
CA THR A 526 -15.86 -23.27 3.06
C THR A 526 -16.93 -24.29 2.68
N PRO A 527 -16.99 -25.45 3.36
CA PRO A 527 -18.01 -26.44 3.09
C PRO A 527 -19.43 -25.87 3.23
N THR A 528 -20.30 -26.24 2.32
CA THR A 528 -21.70 -25.84 2.31
C THR A 528 -22.59 -26.98 1.84
N ASN A 529 -23.83 -27.04 2.34
CA ASN A 529 -24.89 -27.91 1.81
C ASN A 529 -25.83 -27.14 0.86
N GLY A 530 -25.50 -25.89 0.52
CA GLY A 530 -26.29 -25.06 -0.38
C GLY A 530 -25.94 -25.28 -1.86
N ASP A 531 -26.59 -24.52 -2.72
CA ASP A 531 -26.50 -24.68 -4.17
C ASP A 531 -25.23 -24.06 -4.79
N PHE A 532 -24.50 -23.21 -4.04
CA PHE A 532 -23.34 -22.48 -4.54
C PHE A 532 -22.06 -22.80 -3.76
N PRO A 533 -20.89 -22.84 -4.43
CA PRO A 533 -19.60 -22.83 -3.76
C PRO A 533 -19.45 -21.56 -2.92
N VAL A 534 -19.02 -21.73 -1.69
CA VAL A 534 -18.93 -20.64 -0.70
C VAL A 534 -17.47 -20.43 -0.27
N LEU A 535 -17.08 -19.16 -0.21
CA LEU A 535 -15.83 -18.70 0.39
C LEU A 535 -16.12 -18.03 1.72
N SER A 536 -15.08 -17.93 2.55
CA SER A 536 -15.08 -17.18 3.80
C SER A 536 -13.67 -16.68 4.11
N PHE A 537 -13.50 -16.04 5.26
CA PHE A 537 -12.21 -15.59 5.74
C PHE A 537 -11.70 -16.44 6.90
N GLU A 538 -10.39 -16.70 6.90
CA GLU A 538 -9.63 -17.20 8.04
C GLU A 538 -8.70 -16.09 8.50
N SER A 539 -8.89 -15.56 9.72
CA SER A 539 -8.03 -14.52 10.27
C SER A 539 -6.61 -15.07 10.48
N LEU A 540 -5.61 -14.39 9.93
CA LEU A 540 -4.19 -14.74 10.10
C LEU A 540 -3.57 -14.08 11.33
N THR A 541 -3.95 -12.85 11.63
CA THR A 541 -3.40 -12.05 12.74
C THR A 541 -3.67 -12.70 14.09
N ARG A 542 -2.64 -12.76 14.94
CA ARG A 542 -2.68 -13.39 16.29
C ARG A 542 -2.26 -12.42 17.36
N CYS A 543 -3.16 -11.50 17.70
CA CYS A 543 -2.93 -10.47 18.71
C CYS A 543 -4.26 -10.16 19.41
N PRO A 544 -4.30 -10.00 20.74
CA PRO A 544 -5.54 -9.66 21.45
C PRO A 544 -6.12 -8.31 20.97
N ILE A 545 -7.44 -8.23 20.96
CA ILE A 545 -8.20 -6.99 20.83
C ILE A 545 -8.47 -6.47 22.25
N ASP A 546 -8.21 -5.19 22.49
CA ASP A 546 -8.29 -4.61 23.84
C ASP A 546 -9.72 -4.59 24.39
N LYS A 547 -9.98 -5.48 25.34
CA LYS A 547 -11.29 -5.66 25.97
C LYS A 547 -11.78 -4.44 26.76
N ARG A 548 -10.87 -3.57 27.20
CA ARG A 548 -11.20 -2.34 27.96
C ARG A 548 -11.99 -1.34 27.12
N ASN A 549 -11.88 -1.43 25.80
CA ASN A 549 -12.58 -0.59 24.84
C ASN A 549 -13.93 -1.16 24.39
N ILE A 550 -14.38 -2.30 24.93
CA ILE A 550 -15.56 -3.02 24.43
C ILE A 550 -16.73 -2.87 25.38
N ASN A 551 -17.86 -2.38 24.87
CA ASN A 551 -19.15 -2.54 25.51
C ASN A 551 -19.78 -3.87 25.08
N VAL A 552 -19.66 -4.90 25.93
CA VAL A 552 -20.08 -6.27 25.60
C VAL A 552 -21.58 -6.37 25.32
N ASP A 553 -22.38 -5.54 25.96
CA ASP A 553 -23.86 -5.56 25.81
C ASP A 553 -24.30 -5.01 24.42
N MET A 554 -23.43 -4.31 23.70
CA MET A 554 -23.67 -3.91 22.32
C MET A 554 -23.38 -5.04 21.30
N LEU A 555 -22.67 -6.08 21.71
CA LEU A 555 -22.37 -7.23 20.84
C LEU A 555 -23.57 -8.20 20.83
N THR A 556 -23.89 -8.73 19.68
CA THR A 556 -24.80 -9.87 19.60
C THR A 556 -24.09 -11.14 20.07
N ARG A 557 -24.87 -12.18 20.45
CA ARG A 557 -24.28 -13.47 20.84
C ARG A 557 -23.32 -14.06 19.81
N PRO A 558 -23.60 -14.04 18.49
CA PRO A 558 -22.66 -14.51 17.50
C PRO A 558 -21.38 -13.66 17.37
N GLU A 559 -21.47 -12.35 17.58
CA GLU A 559 -20.29 -11.46 17.58
C GLU A 559 -19.40 -11.72 18.80
N LEU A 560 -20.03 -11.88 19.97
CA LEU A 560 -19.30 -12.22 21.20
C LEU A 560 -18.64 -13.61 21.10
N ALA A 561 -19.33 -14.58 20.53
CA ALA A 561 -18.78 -15.91 20.29
C ALA A 561 -17.54 -15.83 19.38
N TRP A 562 -17.62 -15.08 18.27
CA TRP A 562 -16.48 -14.89 17.37
C TRP A 562 -15.27 -14.27 18.11
N LEU A 563 -15.50 -13.23 18.92
CA LEU A 563 -14.44 -12.56 19.66
C LEU A 563 -13.76 -13.50 20.66
N ASN A 564 -14.54 -14.29 21.39
CA ASN A 564 -14.01 -15.27 22.34
C ASN A 564 -13.24 -16.40 21.62
N ASP A 565 -13.76 -16.91 20.51
CA ASP A 565 -13.08 -17.92 19.68
C ASP A 565 -11.78 -17.37 19.09
N TYR A 566 -11.76 -16.10 18.66
CA TYR A 566 -10.56 -15.42 18.17
C TYR A 566 -9.52 -15.31 19.30
N HIS A 567 -9.89 -14.84 20.48
CA HIS A 567 -8.99 -14.76 21.64
C HIS A 567 -8.50 -16.12 22.08
N GLN A 568 -9.32 -17.16 22.02
CA GLN A 568 -8.91 -18.53 22.31
C GLN A 568 -7.82 -19.01 21.34
N LYS A 569 -7.96 -18.77 20.04
CA LYS A 569 -6.93 -19.06 19.03
C LYS A 569 -5.63 -18.29 19.26
N VAL A 570 -5.73 -17.02 19.64
CA VAL A 570 -4.55 -16.21 20.01
C VAL A 570 -3.84 -16.86 21.19
N TRP A 571 -4.57 -17.23 22.25
CA TRP A 571 -3.99 -17.93 23.41
C TRP A 571 -3.30 -19.22 23.01
N GLU A 572 -3.98 -20.08 22.28
CA GLU A 572 -3.47 -21.41 21.89
C GLU A 572 -2.18 -21.34 21.06
N GLN A 573 -2.07 -20.34 20.18
CA GLN A 573 -0.93 -20.23 19.26
C GLN A 573 0.21 -19.38 19.79
N ILE A 574 -0.06 -18.40 20.65
CA ILE A 574 0.99 -17.49 21.17
C ILE A 574 1.50 -17.93 22.55
N SER A 575 0.64 -18.46 23.44
CA SER A 575 1.06 -18.81 24.80
C SER A 575 2.19 -19.83 24.90
N PRO A 576 2.36 -20.78 23.96
CA PRO A 576 3.52 -21.68 23.98
C PRO A 576 4.85 -21.00 23.61
N LEU A 577 4.80 -19.80 23.02
CA LEU A 577 5.96 -19.07 22.49
C LEU A 577 6.40 -17.92 23.38
N VAL A 578 5.68 -17.68 24.47
CA VAL A 578 5.97 -16.61 25.45
C VAL A 578 6.01 -17.20 26.86
N ASP A 579 6.70 -16.54 27.76
CA ASP A 579 6.83 -16.96 29.16
C ASP A 579 6.64 -15.79 30.14
N GLY A 580 6.77 -16.07 31.43
CA GLY A 580 6.77 -15.08 32.50
C GLY A 580 5.60 -14.10 32.44
N GLU A 581 5.91 -12.83 32.59
CA GLU A 581 4.92 -11.74 32.63
C GLU A 581 4.11 -11.63 31.33
N VAL A 582 4.73 -11.85 30.17
CA VAL A 582 4.03 -11.79 28.88
C VAL A 582 2.97 -12.86 28.78
N LYS A 583 3.24 -14.06 29.25
CA LYS A 583 2.28 -15.17 29.24
C LYS A 583 1.10 -14.89 30.16
N GLU A 584 1.35 -14.38 31.37
CA GLU A 584 0.29 -14.02 32.31
C GLU A 584 -0.55 -12.86 31.79
N TRP A 585 0.08 -11.84 31.21
CA TRP A 585 -0.62 -10.75 30.56
C TRP A 585 -1.50 -11.26 29.42
N LEU A 586 -0.96 -12.13 28.55
CA LEU A 586 -1.69 -12.71 27.43
C LEU A 586 -2.89 -13.53 27.91
N ARG A 587 -2.74 -14.29 29.00
CA ARG A 587 -3.83 -15.05 29.60
C ARG A 587 -4.99 -14.12 29.97
N GLU A 588 -4.70 -13.03 30.69
CA GLU A 588 -5.71 -12.05 31.09
C GLU A 588 -6.33 -11.34 29.86
N ALA A 589 -5.51 -10.96 28.88
CA ALA A 589 -5.98 -10.29 27.67
C ALA A 589 -6.93 -11.16 26.84
N THR A 590 -6.78 -12.48 26.89
CA THR A 590 -7.56 -13.44 26.08
C THR A 590 -8.68 -14.15 26.85
N LEU A 591 -8.89 -13.87 28.15
CA LEU A 591 -10.02 -14.42 28.90
C LEU A 591 -11.35 -14.09 28.20
N PRO A 592 -12.28 -15.06 28.11
CA PRO A 592 -13.56 -14.84 27.46
C PRO A 592 -14.39 -13.76 28.16
N LEU A 593 -15.14 -13.02 27.36
CA LEU A 593 -16.14 -12.05 27.80
C LEU A 593 -17.52 -12.70 27.83
N ALA A 594 -18.42 -12.19 28.69
CA ALA A 594 -19.81 -12.60 28.78
C ALA A 594 -20.70 -11.37 28.87
N HIS A 595 -21.95 -11.46 28.36
CA HIS A 595 -22.96 -10.46 28.62
C HIS A 595 -23.25 -10.36 30.14
N SER A 596 -23.54 -9.15 30.59
CA SER A 596 -23.92 -8.88 32.00
C SER A 596 -25.24 -9.53 32.38
#